data_e920ec2f7ca60e914261d06e8fd4fa7d
#
_entry.id   e920ec2f7ca60e914261d06e8fd4fa7d
#
_cell.length_a   1.000
_cell.length_b   1.000
_cell.length_c   1.000
_cell.angle_alpha   90.00
_cell.angle_beta   90.00
_cell.angle_gamma   90.00
#
_symmetry.space_group_name_H-M   'P 1'
#
loop_
_entity.id
_entity.type
_entity.pdbx_description
1 polymer ?
#
loop_
_entity_poly.entity_id
_entity_poly.type
_entity_poly.pdbx_seq_one_letter_code
_entity_poly.pdbx_strand_id
1 'polypeptide(L)'
;MWFNGLIYDHSAVQGIVILSLICTLGLALGKIRVRGISLGIAFVFFVGIIAGHFGLSIDKDMLEFAESFGLTMSVYVLGLYVGPNFFGSMRHEGIALNLWSMAVIVVGTLFSLVLCWLLPVSLPDMVGILCGATTNTPALGAAQQALQQLGLPSGGAALGCAVTYPLGVVGVILAMMTMRKLFVKPADLEIRRNDEDDHTAIGQYIIVNPALNGNTIAEISMLTHRKFIISRVWRGDQVIVPQADTVLHTNDSVLVVTNKDEVSAMSILFGKKVDKDWNREKVDWNAIDAKVESRIIVVTRPGLNGKVLGHLSMRNTYGVNVSRVLRGDIRLLATDDLRLQYGDRLTVVGDPASIDHVEQFLGNAVKTLNEPNLGAIFLGIILGLAIGTIPFNIPGMTAPVRLGIAGGPIVMGILIGALGPRVHFISYMTRSAGLMLRELGLALYLGCLGLEAGGQFFETVIRPVGLMWVGIGFAITVVPVLIVGLVILKTKKYDFGSICGILCGSMANPMALTYANDTIDGDTPSISYATVYPLGMFVRVIIAQVLIMFFV
;
A
#
# COMPACT_ATOMS: atom_id res chain seq x y z
N MET A 1 45.01 6.40 -16.28
CA MET A 1 45.46 6.02 -14.92
C MET A 1 44.39 6.36 -13.85
N TRP A 2 43.98 7.62 -13.66
CA TRP A 2 42.97 7.98 -12.64
C TRP A 2 41.61 7.28 -12.84
N PHE A 3 41.21 7.05 -14.09
CA PHE A 3 39.94 6.38 -14.42
C PHE A 3 39.92 4.87 -14.03
N ASN A 4 41.09 4.21 -14.10
CA ASN A 4 41.21 2.81 -13.64
C ASN A 4 41.01 2.69 -12.13
N GLY A 5 41.43 3.65 -11.32
CA GLY A 5 41.20 3.68 -9.89
C GLY A 5 39.75 3.86 -9.50
N LEU A 6 38.93 4.48 -10.36
CA LEU A 6 37.49 4.62 -10.15
C LEU A 6 36.69 3.33 -10.37
N ILE A 7 37.22 2.36 -11.09
CA ILE A 7 36.49 1.14 -11.50
C ILE A 7 37.10 -0.13 -10.89
N TYR A 8 38.41 -0.20 -10.65
CA TYR A 8 39.08 -1.42 -10.26
C TYR A 8 39.74 -1.41 -8.87
N ASP A 9 39.97 -0.23 -8.28
CA ASP A 9 40.54 -0.14 -6.93
C ASP A 9 39.43 -0.30 -5.89
N HIS A 10 39.43 -1.37 -5.09
CA HIS A 10 38.44 -1.63 -4.04
C HIS A 10 38.43 -0.50 -3.00
N SER A 11 37.68 0.55 -3.29
CA SER A 11 37.56 1.77 -2.49
C SER A 11 36.07 2.16 -2.36
N ALA A 12 35.77 2.99 -1.35
CA ALA A 12 34.42 3.51 -1.17
C ALA A 12 33.97 4.33 -2.41
N VAL A 13 34.88 5.05 -3.05
CA VAL A 13 34.59 5.83 -4.26
C VAL A 13 34.19 4.90 -5.41
N GLN A 14 34.95 3.83 -5.61
CA GLN A 14 34.68 2.81 -6.62
C GLN A 14 33.30 2.19 -6.38
N GLY A 15 32.97 1.78 -5.12
CA GLY A 15 31.67 1.21 -4.78
C GLY A 15 30.52 2.15 -5.11
N ILE A 16 30.63 3.44 -4.76
CA ILE A 16 29.61 4.46 -5.09
C ILE A 16 29.46 4.61 -6.60
N VAL A 17 30.56 4.66 -7.36
CA VAL A 17 30.55 4.83 -8.83
C VAL A 17 29.86 3.61 -9.48
N ILE A 18 30.25 2.38 -9.12
CA ILE A 18 29.69 1.17 -9.68
C ILE A 18 28.19 1.07 -9.37
N LEU A 19 27.77 1.24 -8.11
CA LEU A 19 26.36 1.19 -7.73
C LEU A 19 25.55 2.31 -8.42
N SER A 20 26.10 3.52 -8.49
CA SER A 20 25.42 4.63 -9.19
C SER A 20 25.26 4.34 -10.69
N LEU A 21 26.25 3.72 -11.32
CA LEU A 21 26.18 3.33 -12.73
C LEU A 21 25.12 2.25 -12.95
N ILE A 22 25.13 1.19 -12.11
CA ILE A 22 24.15 0.11 -12.16
C ILE A 22 22.73 0.67 -11.98
N CYS A 23 22.51 1.52 -10.96
CA CYS A 23 21.22 2.13 -10.70
C CYS A 23 20.77 3.03 -11.86
N THR A 24 21.67 3.87 -12.39
CA THR A 24 21.36 4.79 -13.51
C THR A 24 20.95 4.03 -14.76
N LEU A 25 21.74 3.05 -15.17
CA LEU A 25 21.44 2.24 -16.34
C LEU A 25 20.19 1.38 -16.13
N GLY A 26 20.05 0.76 -14.95
CA GLY A 26 18.89 -0.05 -14.61
C GLY A 26 17.58 0.73 -14.60
N LEU A 27 17.57 1.92 -13.98
CA LEU A 27 16.40 2.79 -13.95
C LEU A 27 16.07 3.37 -15.34
N ALA A 28 17.09 3.66 -16.17
CA ALA A 28 16.88 4.11 -17.55
C ALA A 28 16.24 3.00 -18.40
N LEU A 29 16.77 1.78 -18.34
CA LEU A 29 16.22 0.62 -19.02
C LEU A 29 14.84 0.23 -18.48
N GLY A 30 14.61 0.44 -17.18
CA GLY A 30 13.32 0.22 -16.53
C GLY A 30 12.18 1.08 -17.07
N LYS A 31 12.47 2.19 -17.77
CA LYS A 31 11.45 3.01 -18.46
C LYS A 31 11.00 2.44 -19.81
N ILE A 32 11.74 1.48 -20.34
CA ILE A 32 11.41 0.86 -21.65
C ILE A 32 10.20 -0.05 -21.46
N ARG A 33 9.16 0.21 -22.27
CA ARG A 33 7.95 -0.63 -22.31
C ARG A 33 7.95 -1.49 -23.55
N VAL A 34 7.92 -2.80 -23.39
CA VAL A 34 7.78 -3.75 -24.50
C VAL A 34 6.36 -4.29 -24.47
N ARG A 35 5.55 -3.97 -25.51
CA ARG A 35 4.12 -4.31 -25.58
C ARG A 35 3.31 -3.88 -24.34
N GLY A 36 3.61 -2.70 -23.80
CA GLY A 36 2.94 -2.17 -22.61
C GLY A 36 3.49 -2.65 -21.26
N ILE A 37 4.39 -3.65 -21.25
CA ILE A 37 4.98 -4.22 -20.04
C ILE A 37 6.37 -3.60 -19.82
N SER A 38 6.64 -3.13 -18.61
CA SER A 38 7.96 -2.69 -18.15
C SER A 38 8.36 -3.49 -16.91
N LEU A 39 9.64 -3.82 -16.80
CA LEU A 39 10.20 -4.43 -15.59
C LEU A 39 10.56 -3.38 -14.51
N GLY A 40 10.42 -2.08 -14.83
CA GLY A 40 10.63 -1.00 -13.87
C GLY A 40 11.99 -1.10 -13.16
N ILE A 41 11.98 -0.90 -11.84
CA ILE A 41 13.18 -0.94 -11.00
C ILE A 41 13.92 -2.30 -11.00
N ALA A 42 13.24 -3.39 -11.39
CA ALA A 42 13.87 -4.71 -11.49
C ALA A 42 15.00 -4.77 -12.53
N PHE A 43 15.03 -3.84 -13.51
CA PHE A 43 16.17 -3.74 -14.43
C PHE A 43 17.49 -3.41 -13.72
N VAL A 44 17.47 -2.76 -12.56
CA VAL A 44 18.67 -2.52 -11.76
C VAL A 44 19.36 -3.84 -11.39
N PHE A 45 18.56 -4.85 -11.02
CA PHE A 45 19.05 -6.18 -10.72
C PHE A 45 19.76 -6.83 -11.92
N PHE A 46 19.14 -6.76 -13.12
CA PHE A 46 19.75 -7.34 -14.32
C PHE A 46 20.99 -6.59 -14.79
N VAL A 47 21.02 -5.28 -14.65
CA VAL A 47 22.25 -4.50 -14.93
C VAL A 47 23.35 -4.88 -13.94
N GLY A 48 23.02 -5.08 -12.66
CA GLY A 48 23.92 -5.61 -11.65
C GLY A 48 24.50 -6.99 -12.05
N ILE A 49 23.63 -7.91 -12.50
CA ILE A 49 24.06 -9.24 -13.00
C ILE A 49 25.04 -9.11 -14.17
N ILE A 50 24.75 -8.24 -15.14
CA ILE A 50 25.63 -8.01 -16.28
C ILE A 50 26.96 -7.44 -15.81
N ALA A 51 26.94 -6.45 -14.90
CA ALA A 51 28.14 -5.85 -14.33
C ALA A 51 29.04 -6.88 -13.62
N GLY A 52 28.43 -7.73 -12.77
CA GLY A 52 29.14 -8.82 -12.09
C GLY A 52 29.69 -9.87 -13.04
N HIS A 53 28.97 -10.20 -14.12
CA HIS A 53 29.45 -11.10 -15.16
C HIS A 53 30.71 -10.56 -15.88
N PHE A 54 30.78 -9.25 -16.11
CA PHE A 54 31.97 -8.62 -16.69
C PHE A 54 33.10 -8.41 -15.67
N GLY A 55 32.99 -8.95 -14.47
CA GLY A 55 34.03 -8.94 -13.45
C GLY A 55 34.10 -7.63 -12.64
N LEU A 56 33.08 -6.76 -12.73
CA LEU A 56 32.96 -5.65 -11.80
C LEU A 56 32.64 -6.18 -10.41
N SER A 57 33.40 -5.76 -9.42
CA SER A 57 33.23 -6.18 -8.03
C SER A 57 33.40 -4.97 -7.11
N ILE A 58 32.79 -5.01 -5.97
CA ILE A 58 32.92 -4.05 -4.88
C ILE A 58 33.45 -4.81 -3.67
N ASP A 59 34.14 -4.10 -2.77
CA ASP A 59 34.53 -4.66 -1.50
C ASP A 59 33.34 -5.33 -0.81
N LYS A 60 33.54 -6.54 -0.28
CA LYS A 60 32.47 -7.39 0.24
C LYS A 60 31.71 -6.76 1.39
N ASP A 61 32.41 -6.12 2.32
CA ASP A 61 31.80 -5.50 3.49
C ASP A 61 30.96 -4.28 3.08
N MET A 62 31.45 -3.50 2.09
CA MET A 62 30.69 -2.39 1.51
C MET A 62 29.46 -2.85 0.75
N LEU A 63 29.56 -3.96 0.02
CA LEU A 63 28.44 -4.56 -0.71
C LEU A 63 27.36 -5.01 0.26
N GLU A 64 27.72 -5.76 1.30
CA GLU A 64 26.80 -6.28 2.34
C GLU A 64 26.15 -5.11 3.12
N PHE A 65 26.90 -4.07 3.44
CA PHE A 65 26.35 -2.88 4.10
C PHE A 65 25.32 -2.18 3.20
N ALA A 66 25.65 -1.92 1.93
CA ALA A 66 24.75 -1.22 0.99
C ALA A 66 23.48 -2.04 0.71
N GLU A 67 23.62 -3.36 0.57
CA GLU A 67 22.51 -4.30 0.41
C GLU A 67 21.58 -4.27 1.62
N SER A 68 22.13 -4.46 2.83
CA SER A 68 21.37 -4.49 4.08
C SER A 68 20.70 -3.15 4.39
N PHE A 69 21.40 -2.03 4.17
CA PHE A 69 20.85 -0.70 4.38
C PHE A 69 19.72 -0.38 3.38
N GLY A 70 19.93 -0.71 2.10
CA GLY A 70 18.93 -0.53 1.06
C GLY A 70 17.66 -1.33 1.32
N LEU A 71 17.80 -2.62 1.67
CA LEU A 71 16.69 -3.49 2.03
C LEU A 71 15.92 -2.95 3.25
N THR A 72 16.62 -2.68 4.34
CA THR A 72 16.03 -2.18 5.60
C THR A 72 15.25 -0.90 5.38
N MET A 73 15.82 0.08 4.66
CA MET A 73 15.17 1.36 4.36
C MET A 73 13.91 1.16 3.51
N SER A 74 13.99 0.34 2.46
CA SER A 74 12.86 0.11 1.55
C SER A 74 11.70 -0.59 2.25
N VAL A 75 11.95 -1.62 3.06
CA VAL A 75 10.90 -2.38 3.75
C VAL A 75 10.30 -1.59 4.92
N TYR A 76 11.09 -0.78 5.64
CA TYR A 76 10.58 0.10 6.69
C TYR A 76 9.61 1.14 6.13
N VAL A 77 10.01 1.85 5.07
CA VAL A 77 9.16 2.84 4.41
C VAL A 77 7.90 2.20 3.85
N LEU A 78 8.02 1.00 3.28
CA LEU A 78 6.86 0.22 2.85
C LEU A 78 5.89 -0.05 4.00
N GLY A 79 6.40 -0.51 5.15
CA GLY A 79 5.61 -0.74 6.36
C GLY A 79 4.90 0.54 6.84
N LEU A 80 5.60 1.67 6.81
CA LEU A 80 5.06 2.96 7.23
C LEU A 80 3.87 3.41 6.35
N TYR A 81 3.94 3.18 5.04
CA TYR A 81 2.84 3.48 4.11
C TYR A 81 1.61 2.62 4.32
N VAL A 82 1.85 1.37 4.59
CA VAL A 82 0.83 0.35 4.76
C VAL A 82 0.13 0.48 6.10
N GLY A 83 0.87 0.91 7.14
CA GLY A 83 0.43 0.95 8.54
C GLY A 83 -0.94 1.57 8.77
N PRO A 84 -1.25 2.78 8.26
CA PRO A 84 -2.53 3.45 8.50
C PRO A 84 -3.76 2.62 8.13
N ASN A 85 -3.65 1.83 7.05
CA ASN A 85 -4.74 1.01 6.53
C ASN A 85 -4.68 -0.45 6.94
N PHE A 86 -3.54 -0.91 7.52
CA PHE A 86 -3.30 -2.31 7.82
C PHE A 86 -4.39 -2.92 8.72
N PHE A 87 -4.68 -2.27 9.85
CA PHE A 87 -5.72 -2.76 10.76
C PHE A 87 -7.15 -2.52 10.24
N GLY A 88 -7.34 -1.51 9.38
CA GLY A 88 -8.60 -1.27 8.69
C GLY A 88 -8.92 -2.35 7.66
N SER A 89 -7.93 -2.77 6.88
CA SER A 89 -8.06 -3.84 5.90
C SER A 89 -8.28 -5.23 6.51
N MET A 90 -8.07 -5.38 7.83
CA MET A 90 -8.39 -6.61 8.57
C MET A 90 -9.80 -6.60 9.18
N ARG A 91 -10.68 -5.66 8.79
CA ARG A 91 -12.09 -5.60 9.22
C ARG A 91 -13.02 -5.85 8.04
N HIS A 92 -14.15 -6.52 8.29
CA HIS A 92 -15.21 -6.78 7.31
C HIS A 92 -14.71 -7.36 5.97
N GLU A 93 -14.88 -6.66 4.87
CA GLU A 93 -14.55 -7.13 3.51
C GLU A 93 -13.08 -7.35 3.27
N GLY A 94 -12.19 -6.57 3.89
CA GLY A 94 -10.76 -6.75 3.79
C GLY A 94 -10.28 -8.11 4.29
N ILE A 95 -10.97 -8.73 5.25
CA ILE A 95 -10.67 -10.11 5.71
C ILE A 95 -10.84 -11.10 4.56
N ALA A 96 -11.92 -10.99 3.79
CA ALA A 96 -12.21 -11.93 2.71
C ALA A 96 -11.17 -11.81 1.58
N LEU A 97 -10.75 -10.58 1.21
CA LEU A 97 -9.68 -10.35 0.24
C LEU A 97 -8.34 -10.92 0.73
N ASN A 98 -8.01 -10.69 2.00
CA ASN A 98 -6.79 -11.22 2.60
C ASN A 98 -6.79 -12.76 2.71
N LEU A 99 -7.95 -13.39 2.97
CA LEU A 99 -8.06 -14.86 2.96
C LEU A 99 -7.79 -15.43 1.56
N TRP A 100 -8.27 -14.78 0.49
CA TRP A 100 -7.95 -15.19 -0.87
C TRP A 100 -6.46 -15.00 -1.20
N SER A 101 -5.87 -13.91 -0.75
CA SER A 101 -4.42 -13.69 -0.85
C SER A 101 -3.63 -14.80 -0.14
N MET A 102 -4.05 -15.14 1.09
CA MET A 102 -3.46 -16.27 1.84
C MET A 102 -3.60 -17.59 1.10
N ALA A 103 -4.74 -17.84 0.45
CA ALA A 103 -4.92 -19.04 -0.36
C ALA A 103 -3.90 -19.13 -1.51
N VAL A 104 -3.64 -18.00 -2.24
CA VAL A 104 -2.59 -17.96 -3.28
C VAL A 104 -1.22 -18.29 -2.69
N ILE A 105 -0.89 -17.68 -1.54
CA ILE A 105 0.41 -17.86 -0.88
C ILE A 105 0.60 -19.31 -0.44
N VAL A 106 -0.41 -19.88 0.23
CA VAL A 106 -0.36 -21.26 0.74
C VAL A 106 -0.28 -22.26 -0.41
N VAL A 107 -1.14 -22.11 -1.43
CA VAL A 107 -1.11 -22.99 -2.62
C VAL A 107 0.25 -22.90 -3.32
N GLY A 108 0.80 -21.68 -3.50
CA GLY A 108 2.11 -21.48 -4.12
C GLY A 108 3.26 -22.10 -3.31
N THR A 109 3.22 -21.95 -1.99
CA THR A 109 4.23 -22.53 -1.08
C THR A 109 4.16 -24.06 -1.07
N LEU A 110 2.96 -24.63 -0.93
CA LEU A 110 2.80 -26.10 -0.97
C LEU A 110 3.21 -26.66 -2.32
N PHE A 111 2.85 -25.98 -3.41
CA PHE A 111 3.25 -26.40 -4.75
C PHE A 111 4.78 -26.36 -4.92
N SER A 112 5.46 -25.34 -4.38
CA SER A 112 6.92 -25.27 -4.40
C SER A 112 7.58 -26.41 -3.60
N LEU A 113 7.02 -26.74 -2.43
CA LEU A 113 7.51 -27.87 -1.61
C LEU A 113 7.33 -29.22 -2.32
N VAL A 114 6.19 -29.44 -2.99
CA VAL A 114 5.95 -30.63 -3.80
C VAL A 114 6.96 -30.71 -4.94
N LEU A 115 7.24 -29.62 -5.64
CA LEU A 115 8.26 -29.59 -6.69
C LEU A 115 9.67 -29.82 -6.14
N CYS A 116 9.99 -29.30 -4.95
CA CYS A 116 11.26 -29.57 -4.27
C CYS A 116 11.44 -31.03 -3.95
N TRP A 117 10.37 -31.74 -3.58
CA TRP A 117 10.41 -33.17 -3.30
C TRP A 117 10.50 -34.03 -4.57
N LEU A 118 9.88 -33.58 -5.68
CA LEU A 118 9.86 -34.34 -6.95
C LEU A 118 11.10 -34.09 -7.82
N LEU A 119 11.78 -32.99 -7.67
CA LEU A 119 12.87 -32.53 -8.54
C LEU A 119 14.19 -32.42 -7.77
N PRO A 120 15.34 -32.60 -8.42
CA PRO A 120 16.65 -32.50 -7.77
C PRO A 120 17.05 -31.05 -7.52
N VAL A 121 16.31 -30.35 -6.68
CA VAL A 121 16.55 -28.94 -6.29
C VAL A 121 16.70 -28.88 -4.78
N SER A 122 17.78 -28.24 -4.30
CA SER A 122 17.95 -28.05 -2.86
C SER A 122 16.87 -27.12 -2.30
N LEU A 123 16.52 -27.27 -1.02
CA LEU A 123 15.50 -26.42 -0.42
C LEU A 123 15.92 -24.94 -0.39
N PRO A 124 17.18 -24.56 -0.08
CA PRO A 124 17.64 -23.17 -0.21
C PRO A 124 17.43 -22.59 -1.61
N ASP A 125 17.78 -23.36 -2.65
CA ASP A 125 17.57 -22.93 -4.04
C ASP A 125 16.08 -22.82 -4.37
N MET A 126 15.25 -23.75 -3.91
CA MET A 126 13.80 -23.73 -4.11
C MET A 126 13.15 -22.50 -3.43
N VAL A 127 13.61 -22.12 -2.23
CA VAL A 127 13.14 -20.89 -1.58
C VAL A 127 13.55 -19.66 -2.39
N GLY A 128 14.76 -19.65 -2.94
CA GLY A 128 15.19 -18.61 -3.88
C GLY A 128 14.30 -18.54 -5.13
N ILE A 129 14.03 -19.68 -5.76
CA ILE A 129 13.12 -19.83 -6.91
C ILE A 129 11.71 -19.31 -6.55
N LEU A 130 11.18 -19.68 -5.37
CA LEU A 130 9.89 -19.20 -4.87
C LEU A 130 9.88 -17.68 -4.70
N CYS A 131 10.94 -17.09 -4.14
CA CYS A 131 11.06 -15.63 -3.97
C CYS A 131 11.08 -14.91 -5.33
N GLY A 132 11.82 -15.44 -6.30
CA GLY A 132 11.86 -14.89 -7.67
C GLY A 132 10.54 -15.06 -8.40
N ALA A 133 9.94 -16.23 -8.38
CA ALA A 133 8.64 -16.54 -8.98
C ALA A 133 7.51 -15.64 -8.44
N THR A 134 7.62 -15.21 -7.19
CA THR A 134 6.65 -14.32 -6.53
C THR A 134 7.11 -12.87 -6.46
N THR A 135 8.19 -12.51 -7.13
CA THR A 135 8.79 -11.17 -7.18
C THR A 135 9.02 -10.53 -5.81
N ASN A 136 9.32 -11.35 -4.79
CA ASN A 136 9.41 -10.93 -3.39
C ASN A 136 10.86 -10.90 -2.89
N THR A 137 11.56 -9.81 -3.18
CA THR A 137 12.93 -9.58 -2.76
C THR A 137 13.12 -9.45 -1.24
N PRO A 138 12.21 -8.85 -0.44
CA PRO A 138 12.30 -8.91 1.02
C PRO A 138 12.26 -10.32 1.60
N ALA A 139 11.48 -11.23 0.99
CA ALA A 139 11.46 -12.63 1.40
C ALA A 139 12.78 -13.34 1.09
N LEU A 140 13.44 -13.00 -0.03
CA LEU A 140 14.78 -13.48 -0.33
C LEU A 140 15.78 -13.01 0.73
N GLY A 141 15.79 -11.73 1.09
CA GLY A 141 16.65 -11.20 2.14
C GLY A 141 16.47 -11.92 3.48
N ALA A 142 15.23 -12.24 3.86
CA ALA A 142 14.94 -13.02 5.05
C ALA A 142 15.46 -14.47 4.95
N ALA A 143 15.32 -15.11 3.78
CA ALA A 143 15.85 -16.44 3.53
C ALA A 143 17.39 -16.47 3.58
N GLN A 144 18.05 -15.51 2.95
CA GLN A 144 19.51 -15.36 2.98
C GLN A 144 20.02 -15.18 4.42
N GLN A 145 19.35 -14.33 5.19
CA GLN A 145 19.69 -14.12 6.59
C GLN A 145 19.49 -15.41 7.43
N ALA A 146 18.44 -16.18 7.18
CA ALA A 146 18.23 -17.45 7.83
C ALA A 146 19.35 -18.46 7.50
N LEU A 147 19.76 -18.53 6.22
CA LEU A 147 20.90 -19.36 5.79
C LEU A 147 22.22 -18.92 6.46
N GLN A 148 22.50 -17.63 6.53
CA GLN A 148 23.67 -17.10 7.24
C GLN A 148 23.68 -17.47 8.72
N GLN A 149 22.52 -17.40 9.39
CA GLN A 149 22.39 -17.83 10.80
C GLN A 149 22.70 -19.31 11.03
N LEU A 150 22.40 -20.16 10.02
CA LEU A 150 22.73 -21.58 10.03
C LEU A 150 24.17 -21.87 9.54
N GLY A 151 24.93 -20.85 9.15
CA GLY A 151 26.27 -21.00 8.59
C GLY A 151 26.29 -21.60 7.18
N LEU A 152 25.18 -21.52 6.45
CA LEU A 152 25.02 -22.07 5.11
C LEU A 152 25.20 -21.01 4.03
N PRO A 153 25.69 -21.40 2.83
CA PRO A 153 25.85 -20.46 1.72
C PRO A 153 24.51 -19.95 1.20
N SER A 154 24.36 -18.63 1.01
CA SER A 154 23.16 -17.96 0.53
C SER A 154 23.12 -17.76 -1.00
N GLY A 155 24.23 -17.99 -1.69
CA GLY A 155 24.38 -17.69 -3.13
C GLY A 155 23.40 -18.47 -4.02
N GLY A 156 23.08 -19.74 -3.69
CA GLY A 156 22.12 -20.53 -4.44
C GLY A 156 20.70 -19.95 -4.42
N ALA A 157 20.26 -19.43 -3.27
CA ALA A 157 18.97 -18.76 -3.14
C ALA A 157 18.92 -17.45 -3.96
N ALA A 158 20.00 -16.64 -3.94
CA ALA A 158 20.11 -15.45 -4.75
C ALA A 158 20.02 -15.77 -6.24
N LEU A 159 20.74 -16.79 -6.67
CA LEU A 159 20.77 -17.25 -8.05
C LEU A 159 19.42 -17.80 -8.51
N GLY A 160 18.75 -18.62 -7.70
CA GLY A 160 17.40 -19.12 -7.95
C GLY A 160 16.38 -17.99 -8.14
N CYS A 161 16.46 -16.96 -7.30
CA CYS A 161 15.66 -15.75 -7.41
C CYS A 161 15.95 -15.00 -8.73
N ALA A 162 17.23 -14.78 -9.04
CA ALA A 162 17.66 -14.08 -10.24
C ALA A 162 17.13 -14.73 -11.52
N VAL A 163 17.26 -16.06 -11.62
CA VAL A 163 16.85 -16.84 -12.79
C VAL A 163 15.33 -16.82 -13.00
N THR A 164 14.54 -16.80 -11.93
CA THR A 164 13.07 -16.94 -12.02
C THR A 164 12.32 -15.62 -11.99
N TYR A 165 12.93 -14.55 -11.50
CA TYR A 165 12.31 -13.23 -11.33
C TYR A 165 11.66 -12.66 -12.62
N PRO A 166 12.30 -12.70 -13.81
CA PRO A 166 11.68 -12.15 -15.03
C PRO A 166 10.37 -12.84 -15.38
N LEU A 167 10.35 -14.17 -15.26
CA LEU A 167 9.15 -14.95 -15.51
C LEU A 167 8.11 -14.84 -14.39
N GLY A 168 8.54 -14.51 -13.17
CA GLY A 168 7.64 -14.12 -12.09
C GLY A 168 6.80 -12.89 -12.44
N VAL A 169 7.43 -11.86 -13.02
CA VAL A 169 6.70 -10.66 -13.49
C VAL A 169 5.76 -10.99 -14.64
N VAL A 170 6.29 -11.60 -15.68
CA VAL A 170 5.55 -11.89 -16.92
C VAL A 170 4.48 -12.94 -16.69
N GLY A 171 4.75 -13.93 -15.85
CA GLY A 171 3.85 -15.06 -15.59
C GLY A 171 2.52 -14.64 -14.97
N VAL A 172 2.51 -13.70 -14.03
CA VAL A 172 1.27 -13.16 -13.45
C VAL A 172 0.43 -12.46 -14.51
N ILE A 173 1.08 -11.66 -15.38
CA ILE A 173 0.40 -10.96 -16.48
C ILE A 173 -0.20 -11.97 -17.47
N LEU A 174 0.58 -12.98 -17.87
CA LEU A 174 0.10 -14.04 -18.76
C LEU A 174 -1.05 -14.84 -18.14
N ALA A 175 -1.01 -15.13 -16.85
CA ALA A 175 -2.10 -15.80 -16.14
C ALA A 175 -3.39 -14.95 -16.19
N MET A 176 -3.30 -13.65 -15.88
CA MET A 176 -4.44 -12.74 -15.94
C MET A 176 -4.98 -12.58 -17.37
N MET A 177 -4.10 -12.46 -18.38
CA MET A 177 -4.50 -12.43 -19.79
C MET A 177 -5.24 -13.71 -20.21
N THR A 178 -4.72 -14.86 -19.79
CA THR A 178 -5.32 -16.18 -20.07
C THR A 178 -6.70 -16.29 -19.42
N MET A 179 -6.82 -15.90 -18.15
CA MET A 179 -8.11 -15.85 -17.45
C MET A 179 -9.10 -14.93 -18.18
N ARG A 180 -8.67 -13.70 -18.53
CA ARG A 180 -9.51 -12.72 -19.22
C ARG A 180 -10.03 -13.26 -20.54
N LYS A 181 -9.16 -13.89 -21.35
CA LYS A 181 -9.50 -14.37 -22.69
C LYS A 181 -10.41 -15.61 -22.69
N LEU A 182 -10.19 -16.53 -21.74
CA LEU A 182 -10.82 -17.85 -21.76
C LEU A 182 -12.02 -17.97 -20.82
N PHE A 183 -12.06 -17.22 -19.71
CA PHE A 183 -13.01 -17.49 -18.62
C PHE A 183 -13.83 -16.27 -18.19
N VAL A 184 -13.39 -15.04 -18.50
CA VAL A 184 -14.08 -13.81 -18.09
C VAL A 184 -15.16 -13.45 -19.09
N LYS A 185 -16.38 -13.23 -18.59
CA LYS A 185 -17.53 -12.76 -19.37
C LYS A 185 -17.65 -11.22 -19.27
N PRO A 186 -18.31 -10.52 -20.22
CA PRO A 186 -18.53 -9.08 -20.12
C PRO A 186 -19.12 -8.62 -18.79
N ALA A 187 -20.05 -9.38 -18.21
CA ALA A 187 -20.65 -9.11 -16.90
C ALA A 187 -19.67 -9.19 -15.71
N ASP A 188 -18.52 -9.86 -15.87
CA ASP A 188 -17.48 -9.94 -14.83
C ASP A 188 -16.50 -8.76 -14.93
N LEU A 189 -16.55 -7.99 -16.04
CA LEU A 189 -15.81 -6.74 -16.23
C LEU A 189 -16.59 -5.52 -15.75
N GLU A 190 -17.92 -5.64 -15.65
CA GLU A 190 -18.71 -4.58 -15.01
C GLU A 190 -18.21 -4.40 -13.59
N ILE A 191 -17.75 -3.19 -13.30
CA ILE A 191 -17.35 -2.80 -11.96
C ILE A 191 -18.56 -3.09 -11.08
N ARG A 192 -18.51 -4.18 -10.34
CA ARG A 192 -19.36 -4.32 -9.18
C ARG A 192 -18.80 -3.32 -8.20
N ARG A 193 -19.22 -2.08 -8.35
CA ARG A 193 -18.98 -1.05 -7.38
C ARG A 193 -19.60 -1.55 -6.09
N ASN A 194 -18.79 -2.23 -5.27
CA ASN A 194 -18.90 -2.02 -3.86
C ASN A 194 -18.54 -0.56 -3.72
N ASP A 195 -19.57 0.27 -3.63
CA ASP A 195 -19.47 1.71 -3.51
C ASP A 195 -18.77 2.16 -2.20
N GLU A 196 -17.94 1.31 -1.60
CA GLU A 196 -17.43 1.43 -0.24
C GLU A 196 -16.13 2.24 -0.08
N ASP A 197 -15.38 2.49 -1.14
CA ASP A 197 -14.16 3.29 -0.99
C ASP A 197 -14.39 4.80 -1.02
N ASP A 198 -15.51 5.25 -1.51
CA ASP A 198 -16.06 6.55 -1.22
C ASP A 198 -17.10 6.38 -0.11
N HIS A 199 -16.66 6.24 1.13
CA HIS A 199 -17.54 6.03 2.29
C HIS A 199 -18.54 7.17 2.48
N THR A 200 -18.43 8.25 1.69
CA THR A 200 -19.31 9.40 1.80
C THR A 200 -20.12 9.62 0.53
N ALA A 201 -21.41 9.84 0.71
CA ALA A 201 -22.31 10.32 -0.32
C ALA A 201 -22.86 11.69 0.09
N ILE A 202 -23.04 12.57 -0.89
CA ILE A 202 -23.65 13.89 -0.69
C ILE A 202 -24.98 13.88 -1.43
N GLY A 203 -26.03 14.23 -0.70
CA GLY A 203 -27.37 14.37 -1.26
C GLY A 203 -28.04 15.63 -0.75
N GLN A 204 -28.81 16.28 -1.60
CA GLN A 204 -29.69 17.38 -1.20
C GLN A 204 -31.10 16.83 -1.03
N TYR A 205 -31.73 17.14 0.10
CA TYR A 205 -33.07 16.69 0.44
C TYR A 205 -33.95 17.86 0.84
N ILE A 206 -35.21 17.84 0.42
CA ILE A 206 -36.24 18.73 0.91
C ILE A 206 -36.95 18.05 2.07
N ILE A 207 -37.02 18.70 3.21
CA ILE A 207 -37.67 18.15 4.40
C ILE A 207 -39.17 18.14 4.18
N VAL A 208 -39.71 16.95 4.01
CA VAL A 208 -41.14 16.68 3.88
C VAL A 208 -41.70 15.97 5.11
N ASN A 209 -40.83 15.33 5.89
CA ASN A 209 -41.21 14.57 7.06
C ASN A 209 -41.65 15.50 8.21
N PRO A 210 -42.95 15.48 8.61
CA PRO A 210 -43.46 16.36 9.66
C PRO A 210 -42.81 16.11 11.03
N ALA A 211 -42.28 14.89 11.26
CA ALA A 211 -41.63 14.52 12.52
C ALA A 211 -40.33 15.28 12.77
N LEU A 212 -39.75 15.90 11.74
CA LEU A 212 -38.53 16.69 11.86
C LEU A 212 -38.81 18.17 12.10
N ASN A 213 -40.05 18.63 11.88
CA ASN A 213 -40.42 20.03 12.01
C ASN A 213 -40.36 20.49 13.47
N GLY A 214 -39.55 21.51 13.73
CA GLY A 214 -39.39 22.07 15.08
C GLY A 214 -38.33 21.35 15.95
N ASN A 215 -37.73 20.29 15.45
CA ASN A 215 -36.65 19.58 16.17
C ASN A 215 -35.28 20.10 15.79
N THR A 216 -34.37 20.08 16.74
CA THR A 216 -32.96 20.43 16.50
C THR A 216 -32.22 19.27 15.79
N ILE A 217 -31.14 19.61 15.11
CA ILE A 217 -30.29 18.60 14.45
C ILE A 217 -29.75 17.60 15.47
N ALA A 218 -29.41 18.05 16.69
CA ALA A 218 -28.94 17.18 17.76
C ALA A 218 -30.01 16.16 18.17
N GLU A 219 -31.27 16.59 18.35
CA GLU A 219 -32.38 15.69 18.69
C GLU A 219 -32.64 14.66 17.59
N ILE A 220 -32.64 15.08 16.33
CA ILE A 220 -32.82 14.20 15.17
C ILE A 220 -31.70 13.17 15.10
N SER A 221 -30.46 13.57 15.33
CA SER A 221 -29.30 12.68 15.34
C SER A 221 -29.38 11.64 16.46
N MET A 222 -29.81 12.04 17.65
CA MET A 222 -29.99 11.14 18.79
C MET A 222 -31.14 10.13 18.57
N LEU A 223 -32.25 10.59 18.00
CA LEU A 223 -33.41 9.74 17.77
C LEU A 223 -33.18 8.68 16.70
N THR A 224 -32.40 9.02 15.68
CA THR A 224 -32.23 8.12 14.52
C THR A 224 -31.09 7.14 14.67
N HIS A 225 -30.13 7.36 15.57
CA HIS A 225 -28.88 6.58 15.72
C HIS A 225 -28.10 6.42 14.43
N ARG A 226 -28.30 7.32 13.44
CA ARG A 226 -27.69 7.30 12.12
C ARG A 226 -26.56 8.31 12.03
N LYS A 227 -25.51 7.96 11.27
CA LYS A 227 -24.35 8.86 11.06
C LYS A 227 -24.56 9.68 9.81
N PHE A 228 -24.87 10.97 9.98
CA PHE A 228 -24.95 11.95 8.91
C PHE A 228 -24.48 13.33 9.39
N ILE A 229 -24.11 14.18 8.46
CA ILE A 229 -23.70 15.56 8.72
C ILE A 229 -24.50 16.45 7.77
N ILE A 230 -25.23 17.42 8.33
CA ILE A 230 -25.86 18.45 7.51
C ILE A 230 -24.84 19.56 7.31
N SER A 231 -24.42 19.75 6.06
CA SER A 231 -23.41 20.74 5.68
C SER A 231 -23.99 22.12 5.47
N ARG A 232 -25.21 22.22 4.91
CA ARG A 232 -25.93 23.46 4.63
C ARG A 232 -27.43 23.24 4.80
N VAL A 233 -28.12 24.31 5.20
CA VAL A 233 -29.58 24.38 5.21
C VAL A 233 -30.02 25.63 4.41
N TRP A 234 -30.84 25.41 3.40
CA TRP A 234 -31.49 26.51 2.67
C TRP A 234 -32.92 26.69 3.19
N ARG A 235 -33.21 27.87 3.66
CA ARG A 235 -34.54 28.30 4.12
C ARG A 235 -34.98 29.50 3.27
N GLY A 236 -35.76 29.24 2.24
CA GLY A 236 -36.03 30.24 1.18
C GLY A 236 -34.69 30.61 0.51
N ASP A 237 -34.38 31.91 0.47
CA ASP A 237 -33.15 32.44 -0.14
C ASP A 237 -31.97 32.55 0.84
N GLN A 238 -32.16 32.09 2.09
CA GLN A 238 -31.11 32.14 3.09
C GLN A 238 -30.39 30.79 3.19
N VAL A 239 -29.07 30.85 3.21
CA VAL A 239 -28.23 29.66 3.50
C VAL A 239 -27.69 29.77 4.92
N ILE A 240 -27.87 28.72 5.68
CA ILE A 240 -27.50 28.62 7.09
C ILE A 240 -26.41 27.52 7.20
N VAL A 241 -25.29 27.83 7.85
CA VAL A 241 -24.36 26.84 8.34
C VAL A 241 -24.95 26.25 9.62
N PRO A 242 -25.40 24.98 9.59
CA PRO A 242 -26.19 24.47 10.71
C PRO A 242 -25.31 24.17 11.92
N GLN A 243 -25.83 24.48 13.10
CA GLN A 243 -25.30 24.09 14.40
C GLN A 243 -26.13 22.95 15.00
N ALA A 244 -25.66 22.35 16.09
CA ALA A 244 -26.37 21.24 16.75
C ALA A 244 -27.77 21.64 17.23
N ASP A 245 -27.96 22.89 17.63
CA ASP A 245 -29.20 23.52 18.09
C ASP A 245 -30.05 24.13 16.98
N THR A 246 -29.57 24.07 15.71
CA THR A 246 -30.34 24.54 14.57
C THR A 246 -31.62 23.73 14.43
N VAL A 247 -32.76 24.46 14.51
CA VAL A 247 -34.09 23.87 14.34
C VAL A 247 -34.39 23.74 12.85
N LEU A 248 -34.79 22.56 12.42
CA LEU A 248 -35.21 22.29 11.06
C LEU A 248 -36.73 22.52 10.89
N HIS A 249 -37.13 23.00 9.73
CA HIS A 249 -38.51 23.22 9.37
C HIS A 249 -38.91 22.48 8.10
N THR A 250 -40.18 22.17 7.97
CA THR A 250 -40.75 21.62 6.74
C THR A 250 -40.46 22.58 5.57
N ASN A 251 -40.11 22.04 4.42
CA ASN A 251 -39.64 22.73 3.21
C ASN A 251 -38.22 23.34 3.30
N ASP A 252 -37.49 23.22 4.40
CA ASP A 252 -36.06 23.48 4.36
C ASP A 252 -35.38 22.47 3.40
N SER A 253 -34.40 22.95 2.64
CA SER A 253 -33.56 22.09 1.83
C SER A 253 -32.24 21.88 2.54
N VAL A 254 -31.84 20.62 2.75
CA VAL A 254 -30.64 20.26 3.50
C VAL A 254 -29.64 19.53 2.62
N LEU A 255 -28.36 19.92 2.69
CA LEU A 255 -27.25 19.19 2.07
C LEU A 255 -26.66 18.23 3.10
N VAL A 256 -26.88 16.96 2.88
CA VAL A 256 -26.49 15.88 3.80
C VAL A 256 -25.29 15.15 3.25
N VAL A 257 -24.26 15.00 4.09
CA VAL A 257 -23.13 14.12 3.87
C VAL A 257 -23.30 12.91 4.79
N THR A 258 -23.32 11.72 4.22
CA THR A 258 -23.56 10.47 4.94
C THR A 258 -22.75 9.34 4.33
N ASN A 259 -22.78 8.15 4.92
CA ASN A 259 -22.24 6.96 4.28
C ASN A 259 -23.16 6.52 3.14
N LYS A 260 -22.58 5.91 2.09
CA LYS A 260 -23.38 5.45 0.93
C LYS A 260 -24.51 4.48 1.30
N ASP A 261 -24.28 3.61 2.27
CA ASP A 261 -25.27 2.66 2.77
C ASP A 261 -26.48 3.35 3.42
N GLU A 262 -26.30 4.57 3.89
CA GLU A 262 -27.31 5.34 4.60
C GLU A 262 -28.14 6.26 3.67
N VAL A 263 -27.79 6.38 2.39
CA VAL A 263 -28.46 7.28 1.43
C VAL A 263 -29.95 7.00 1.32
N SER A 264 -30.32 5.71 1.27
CA SER A 264 -31.75 5.31 1.23
C SER A 264 -32.48 5.68 2.52
N ALA A 265 -31.80 5.53 3.67
CA ALA A 265 -32.35 5.93 4.96
C ALA A 265 -32.51 7.45 5.08
N MET A 266 -31.60 8.24 4.48
CA MET A 266 -31.72 9.70 4.43
C MET A 266 -32.93 10.15 3.63
N SER A 267 -33.27 9.46 2.54
CA SER A 267 -34.48 9.73 1.76
C SER A 267 -35.76 9.45 2.57
N ILE A 268 -35.74 8.42 3.42
CA ILE A 268 -36.86 8.11 4.32
C ILE A 268 -36.93 9.14 5.46
N LEU A 269 -35.78 9.55 6.01
CA LEU A 269 -35.72 10.47 7.14
C LEU A 269 -36.12 11.90 6.74
N PHE A 270 -35.48 12.46 5.70
CA PHE A 270 -35.69 13.86 5.31
C PHE A 270 -36.85 14.02 4.34
N GLY A 271 -37.00 13.12 3.38
CA GLY A 271 -38.06 13.12 2.37
C GLY A 271 -37.53 13.20 0.95
N LYS A 272 -37.95 14.20 0.15
CA LYS A 272 -37.67 14.25 -1.28
C LYS A 272 -36.22 14.58 -1.59
N LYS A 273 -35.52 13.64 -2.24
CA LYS A 273 -34.18 13.87 -2.76
C LYS A 273 -34.24 14.78 -3.99
N VAL A 274 -33.37 15.79 -4.04
CA VAL A 274 -33.20 16.67 -5.20
C VAL A 274 -32.31 15.97 -6.22
N ASP A 275 -32.71 15.97 -7.49
CA ASP A 275 -31.95 15.34 -8.58
C ASP A 275 -30.77 16.23 -9.02
N LYS A 276 -29.81 16.40 -8.13
CA LYS A 276 -28.54 17.09 -8.36
C LYS A 276 -27.40 16.23 -7.85
N ASP A 277 -26.48 15.90 -8.74
CA ASP A 277 -25.31 15.12 -8.38
C ASP A 277 -24.23 16.00 -7.73
N TRP A 278 -24.11 15.90 -6.42
CA TRP A 278 -23.15 16.62 -5.60
C TRP A 278 -21.84 15.86 -5.37
N ASN A 279 -21.73 14.63 -5.91
CA ASN A 279 -20.56 13.76 -5.71
C ASN A 279 -19.47 13.96 -6.78
N ARG A 280 -19.68 14.84 -7.75
CA ARG A 280 -18.70 15.15 -8.81
C ARG A 280 -17.48 15.82 -8.22
N GLU A 281 -16.29 15.46 -8.74
CA GLU A 281 -15.01 15.99 -8.26
C GLU A 281 -14.84 17.50 -8.44
N LYS A 282 -15.56 18.12 -9.37
CA LYS A 282 -15.45 19.55 -9.75
C LYS A 282 -16.72 20.36 -9.46
N VAL A 283 -17.32 20.17 -8.30
CA VAL A 283 -18.40 21.07 -7.86
C VAL A 283 -17.76 22.33 -7.30
N ASP A 284 -18.08 23.50 -7.89
CA ASP A 284 -17.70 24.80 -7.31
C ASP A 284 -18.60 25.11 -6.12
N TRP A 285 -18.11 24.76 -4.94
CA TRP A 285 -18.84 24.95 -3.68
C TRP A 285 -19.01 26.40 -3.29
N ASN A 286 -18.15 27.29 -3.78
CA ASN A 286 -18.18 28.72 -3.46
C ASN A 286 -19.13 29.50 -4.37
N ALA A 287 -19.40 29.00 -5.59
CA ALA A 287 -20.39 29.57 -6.48
C ALA A 287 -21.84 29.32 -6.05
N ILE A 288 -22.07 28.42 -5.08
CA ILE A 288 -23.42 28.04 -4.63
C ILE A 288 -24.00 29.09 -3.69
N ASP A 289 -23.16 29.73 -2.89
CA ASP A 289 -23.55 30.83 -2.02
C ASP A 289 -22.34 31.71 -1.65
N ALA A 290 -22.46 33.01 -1.93
CA ALA A 290 -21.41 33.99 -1.64
C ALA A 290 -21.18 34.26 -0.14
N LYS A 291 -22.10 33.82 0.74
CA LYS A 291 -22.02 34.03 2.20
C LYS A 291 -21.35 32.87 2.94
N VAL A 292 -21.29 31.70 2.32
CA VAL A 292 -20.76 30.48 2.93
C VAL A 292 -19.66 29.93 2.04
N GLU A 293 -18.45 29.94 2.55
CA GLU A 293 -17.28 29.40 1.86
C GLU A 293 -17.05 27.93 2.23
N SER A 294 -16.54 27.15 1.28
CA SER A 294 -16.02 25.81 1.51
C SER A 294 -14.54 25.81 1.18
N ARG A 295 -13.70 25.46 2.16
CA ARG A 295 -12.25 25.44 2.01
C ARG A 295 -11.67 24.12 2.50
N ILE A 296 -10.64 23.63 1.79
CA ILE A 296 -9.87 22.47 2.24
C ILE A 296 -8.70 22.99 3.09
N ILE A 297 -8.69 22.61 4.35
CA ILE A 297 -7.65 22.99 5.32
C ILE A 297 -6.86 21.75 5.73
N VAL A 298 -5.54 21.88 5.76
CA VAL A 298 -4.65 20.76 6.09
C VAL A 298 -4.20 20.84 7.54
N VAL A 299 -4.28 19.71 8.25
CA VAL A 299 -3.80 19.60 9.65
C VAL A 299 -2.28 19.57 9.65
N THR A 300 -1.66 20.67 10.06
CA THR A 300 -0.20 20.80 10.13
C THR A 300 0.32 21.18 11.51
N ARG A 301 -0.58 21.32 12.51
CA ARG A 301 -0.14 21.47 13.91
C ARG A 301 0.10 20.11 14.56
N PRO A 302 1.34 19.86 15.06
CA PRO A 302 1.72 18.60 15.70
C PRO A 302 0.80 18.20 16.86
N GLY A 303 0.39 19.16 17.66
CA GLY A 303 -0.49 18.95 18.82
C GLY A 303 -1.90 18.47 18.52
N LEU A 304 -2.32 18.46 17.24
CA LEU A 304 -3.62 17.94 16.80
C LEU A 304 -3.56 16.48 16.33
N ASN A 305 -2.35 15.96 16.14
CA ASN A 305 -2.17 14.57 15.73
C ASN A 305 -2.71 13.61 16.82
N GLY A 306 -3.66 12.74 16.45
CA GLY A 306 -4.32 11.80 17.36
C GLY A 306 -5.49 12.37 18.16
N LYS A 307 -5.77 13.68 18.12
CA LYS A 307 -6.95 14.26 18.79
C LYS A 307 -8.24 13.85 18.10
N VAL A 308 -9.28 13.67 18.89
CA VAL A 308 -10.62 13.33 18.42
C VAL A 308 -11.31 14.59 17.92
N LEU A 309 -11.90 14.54 16.72
CA LEU A 309 -12.50 15.69 16.05
C LEU A 309 -13.62 16.33 16.89
N GLY A 310 -14.49 15.53 17.52
CA GLY A 310 -15.57 16.01 18.38
C GLY A 310 -15.07 16.82 19.58
N HIS A 311 -13.91 16.48 20.14
CA HIS A 311 -13.32 17.24 21.27
C HIS A 311 -12.83 18.64 20.86
N LEU A 312 -12.62 18.87 19.56
CA LEU A 312 -12.22 20.20 19.08
C LEU A 312 -13.41 21.17 18.94
N SER A 313 -14.64 20.65 19.02
CA SER A 313 -15.88 21.43 19.03
C SER A 313 -15.92 22.51 17.95
N MET A 314 -15.43 22.19 16.71
CA MET A 314 -15.25 23.13 15.60
C MET A 314 -16.53 23.93 15.30
N ARG A 315 -17.68 23.25 15.41
CA ARG A 315 -18.98 23.85 15.17
C ARG A 315 -19.35 24.89 16.23
N ASN A 316 -19.16 24.56 17.51
CA ASN A 316 -19.55 25.42 18.63
C ASN A 316 -18.53 26.53 18.89
N THR A 317 -17.23 26.26 18.67
CA THR A 317 -16.15 27.20 18.99
C THR A 317 -15.90 28.19 17.85
N TYR A 318 -15.99 27.72 16.61
CA TYR A 318 -15.61 28.52 15.43
C TYR A 318 -16.79 28.78 14.48
N GLY A 319 -17.96 28.18 14.70
CA GLY A 319 -19.11 28.36 13.81
C GLY A 319 -18.93 27.69 12.43
N VAL A 320 -18.01 26.72 12.32
CA VAL A 320 -17.73 26.02 11.07
C VAL A 320 -18.13 24.55 11.15
N ASN A 321 -18.52 23.99 10.02
CA ASN A 321 -18.83 22.59 9.90
C ASN A 321 -17.73 21.85 9.13
N VAL A 322 -17.19 20.76 9.69
CA VAL A 322 -16.28 19.85 8.99
C VAL A 322 -17.11 18.74 8.38
N SER A 323 -17.18 18.69 7.07
CA SER A 323 -18.06 17.74 6.36
C SER A 323 -17.35 16.44 5.98
N ARG A 324 -16.07 16.51 5.62
CA ARG A 324 -15.25 15.37 5.18
C ARG A 324 -13.83 15.54 5.61
N VAL A 325 -13.13 14.41 5.74
CA VAL A 325 -11.68 14.34 5.95
C VAL A 325 -11.08 13.46 4.85
N LEU A 326 -10.09 13.99 4.14
CA LEU A 326 -9.31 13.24 3.17
C LEU A 326 -7.96 12.88 3.80
N ARG A 327 -7.71 11.59 3.99
CA ARG A 327 -6.47 11.03 4.55
C ARG A 327 -5.73 10.25 3.47
N GLY A 328 -4.69 10.84 2.90
CA GLY A 328 -4.11 10.33 1.66
C GLY A 328 -5.15 10.36 0.55
N ASP A 329 -5.54 9.19 0.02
CA ASP A 329 -6.56 9.06 -1.02
C ASP A 329 -7.93 8.58 -0.47
N ILE A 330 -8.05 8.37 0.86
CA ILE A 330 -9.26 7.84 1.50
C ILE A 330 -10.15 8.98 1.97
N ARG A 331 -11.41 8.96 1.56
CA ARG A 331 -12.44 9.91 2.00
C ARG A 331 -13.17 9.35 3.22
N LEU A 332 -13.08 10.06 4.33
CA LEU A 332 -13.68 9.69 5.61
C LEU A 332 -14.81 10.68 5.95
N LEU A 333 -15.88 10.18 6.54
CA LEU A 333 -16.90 11.02 7.14
C LEU A 333 -16.33 11.69 8.41
N ALA A 334 -16.54 12.98 8.58
CA ALA A 334 -16.03 13.75 9.71
C ALA A 334 -16.90 13.53 10.97
N THR A 335 -16.89 12.31 11.48
CA THR A 335 -17.63 11.93 12.71
C THR A 335 -16.93 12.42 13.96
N ASP A 336 -17.66 12.58 15.05
CA ASP A 336 -17.11 13.06 16.33
C ASP A 336 -16.03 12.13 16.90
N ASP A 337 -16.10 10.84 16.61
CA ASP A 337 -15.14 9.82 17.05
C ASP A 337 -13.87 9.74 16.18
N LEU A 338 -13.84 10.46 15.04
CA LEU A 338 -12.71 10.45 14.13
C LEU A 338 -11.48 11.08 14.78
N ARG A 339 -10.35 10.35 14.77
CA ARG A 339 -9.07 10.88 15.22
C ARG A 339 -8.34 11.53 14.06
N LEU A 340 -8.01 12.81 14.21
CA LEU A 340 -7.23 13.55 13.23
C LEU A 340 -5.79 13.03 13.16
N GLN A 341 -5.23 13.07 11.96
CA GLN A 341 -3.82 12.79 11.73
C GLN A 341 -3.14 14.00 11.07
N TYR A 342 -1.86 14.14 11.34
CA TYR A 342 -1.04 15.15 10.67
C TYR A 342 -1.07 14.88 9.16
N GLY A 343 -1.38 15.92 8.37
CA GLY A 343 -1.57 15.79 6.91
C GLY A 343 -3.00 15.49 6.46
N ASP A 344 -3.96 15.26 7.37
CA ASP A 344 -5.37 15.16 7.02
C ASP A 344 -5.86 16.46 6.37
N ARG A 345 -6.66 16.35 5.31
CA ARG A 345 -7.30 17.48 4.62
C ARG A 345 -8.76 17.52 5.00
N LEU A 346 -9.15 18.56 5.73
CA LEU A 346 -10.51 18.77 6.20
C LEU A 346 -11.27 19.67 5.24
N THR A 347 -12.43 19.23 4.77
CA THR A 347 -13.38 20.11 4.06
C THR A 347 -14.19 20.85 5.10
N VAL A 348 -13.87 22.13 5.27
CA VAL A 348 -14.48 23.04 6.26
C VAL A 348 -15.46 23.97 5.54
N VAL A 349 -16.65 24.14 6.11
CA VAL A 349 -17.73 24.99 5.57
C VAL A 349 -18.13 25.98 6.65
N GLY A 350 -18.14 27.26 6.32
CA GLY A 350 -18.48 28.33 7.25
C GLY A 350 -18.39 29.73 6.67
N ASP A 351 -18.53 30.70 7.52
CA ASP A 351 -18.23 32.11 7.20
C ASP A 351 -16.71 32.26 6.95
N PRO A 352 -16.27 33.09 5.96
CA PRO A 352 -14.86 33.26 5.64
C PRO A 352 -13.98 33.61 6.83
N ALA A 353 -14.41 34.52 7.72
CA ALA A 353 -13.64 34.89 8.90
C ALA A 353 -13.48 33.72 9.90
N SER A 354 -14.53 32.93 10.08
CA SER A 354 -14.51 31.74 10.90
C SER A 354 -13.57 30.65 10.33
N ILE A 355 -13.57 30.50 9.00
CA ILE A 355 -12.66 29.59 8.31
C ILE A 355 -11.20 30.02 8.48
N ASP A 356 -10.90 31.32 8.42
CA ASP A 356 -9.56 31.86 8.64
C ASP A 356 -9.04 31.55 10.06
N HIS A 357 -9.91 31.64 11.08
CA HIS A 357 -9.56 31.24 12.45
C HIS A 357 -9.27 29.73 12.56
N VAL A 358 -10.08 28.90 11.90
CA VAL A 358 -9.86 27.44 11.88
C VAL A 358 -8.59 27.10 11.09
N GLU A 359 -8.30 27.82 10.01
CA GLU A 359 -7.06 27.67 9.27
C GLU A 359 -5.84 27.93 10.15
N GLN A 360 -5.86 29.01 10.91
CA GLN A 360 -4.81 29.30 11.89
C GLN A 360 -4.73 28.23 12.98
N PHE A 361 -5.88 27.72 13.46
CA PHE A 361 -5.93 26.68 14.50
C PHE A 361 -5.40 25.35 13.99
N LEU A 362 -5.74 24.94 12.77
CA LEU A 362 -5.26 23.68 12.16
C LEU A 362 -3.84 23.79 11.62
N GLY A 363 -3.38 25.01 11.32
CA GLY A 363 -2.05 25.34 10.84
C GLY A 363 -1.97 25.58 9.35
N ASN A 364 -2.64 24.80 8.51
CA ASN A 364 -2.70 24.86 7.02
C ASN A 364 -1.37 25.20 6.31
N ALA A 365 -0.26 24.90 6.98
CA ALA A 365 1.09 25.19 6.47
C ALA A 365 1.54 24.08 5.53
N VAL A 366 0.99 24.03 4.31
CA VAL A 366 1.31 23.01 3.31
C VAL A 366 2.81 22.91 3.05
N LYS A 367 3.55 24.00 3.20
CA LYS A 367 5.02 24.00 3.07
C LYS A 367 5.70 23.14 4.14
N THR A 368 5.19 23.10 5.36
CA THR A 368 5.76 22.27 6.44
C THR A 368 5.51 20.79 6.24
N LEU A 369 4.50 20.41 5.44
CA LEU A 369 4.27 19.03 5.03
C LEU A 369 5.35 18.52 4.07
N ASN A 370 6.05 19.41 3.38
CA ASN A 370 7.12 19.04 2.46
C ASN A 370 8.45 18.72 3.17
N GLU A 371 8.53 18.96 4.48
CA GLU A 371 9.69 18.62 5.30
C GLU A 371 9.47 17.25 5.97
N PRO A 372 10.04 16.14 5.43
CA PRO A 372 9.90 14.83 6.05
C PRO A 372 10.65 14.79 7.38
N ASN A 373 10.05 14.16 8.39
CA ASN A 373 10.73 13.97 9.67
C ASN A 373 11.73 12.81 9.59
N LEU A 374 12.95 13.10 9.09
CA LEU A 374 14.00 12.10 8.94
C LEU A 374 14.41 11.48 10.27
N GLY A 375 14.38 12.24 11.38
CA GLY A 375 14.67 11.71 12.70
C GLY A 375 13.71 10.60 13.11
N ALA A 376 12.41 10.77 12.82
CA ALA A 376 11.41 9.73 13.07
C ALA A 376 11.63 8.47 12.20
N ILE A 377 12.09 8.65 10.96
CA ILE A 377 12.40 7.53 10.06
C ILE A 377 13.57 6.71 10.60
N PHE A 378 14.70 7.37 10.94
CA PHE A 378 15.86 6.67 11.48
C PHE A 378 15.57 6.01 12.83
N LEU A 379 14.84 6.69 13.72
CA LEU A 379 14.40 6.09 15.00
C LEU A 379 13.55 4.85 14.75
N GLY A 380 12.63 4.91 13.80
CA GLY A 380 11.80 3.76 13.43
C GLY A 380 12.62 2.61 12.84
N ILE A 381 13.63 2.87 12.05
CA ILE A 381 14.57 1.87 11.55
C ILE A 381 15.34 1.21 12.71
N ILE A 382 15.87 2.00 13.66
CA ILE A 382 16.57 1.49 14.83
C ILE A 382 15.66 0.56 15.65
N LEU A 383 14.44 1.01 15.94
CA LEU A 383 13.46 0.20 16.67
C LEU A 383 13.06 -1.06 15.89
N GLY A 384 12.95 -0.95 14.56
CA GLY A 384 12.69 -2.09 13.68
C GLY A 384 13.80 -3.12 13.72
N LEU A 385 15.04 -2.70 13.62
CA LEU A 385 16.21 -3.58 13.74
C LEU A 385 16.29 -4.20 15.15
N ALA A 386 16.01 -3.43 16.20
CA ALA A 386 15.96 -3.96 17.57
C ALA A 386 14.91 -5.09 17.70
N ILE A 387 13.70 -4.90 17.19
CA ILE A 387 12.67 -5.97 17.14
C ILE A 387 13.13 -7.13 16.26
N GLY A 388 13.76 -6.82 15.12
CA GLY A 388 14.27 -7.82 14.19
C GLY A 388 15.30 -8.77 14.81
N THR A 389 16.05 -8.31 15.79
CA THR A 389 17.08 -9.12 16.49
C THR A 389 16.55 -9.96 17.64
N ILE A 390 15.29 -9.75 18.07
CA ILE A 390 14.69 -10.54 19.18
C ILE A 390 14.61 -12.01 18.77
N PRO A 391 15.26 -12.92 19.54
CA PRO A 391 15.20 -14.34 19.26
C PRO A 391 13.88 -14.93 19.80
N PHE A 392 13.11 -15.57 18.92
CA PHE A 392 11.93 -16.36 19.29
C PHE A 392 12.28 -17.83 19.32
N ASN A 393 12.29 -18.44 20.50
CA ASN A 393 12.54 -19.87 20.67
C ASN A 393 11.24 -20.64 20.39
N ILE A 394 11.16 -21.30 19.24
CA ILE A 394 10.02 -22.14 18.88
C ILE A 394 10.41 -23.61 19.18
N PRO A 395 9.58 -24.35 19.96
CA PRO A 395 9.86 -25.76 20.24
C PRO A 395 9.99 -26.57 18.94
N GLY A 396 11.08 -27.34 18.85
CA GLY A 396 11.34 -28.17 17.64
C GLY A 396 12.29 -27.53 16.62
N MET A 397 12.71 -26.27 16.81
CA MET A 397 13.72 -25.63 15.97
C MET A 397 15.12 -25.73 16.53
N THR A 398 16.10 -25.91 15.66
CA THR A 398 17.52 -26.01 16.00
C THR A 398 18.14 -24.67 16.37
N ALA A 399 17.56 -23.57 15.89
CA ALA A 399 18.01 -22.20 16.15
C ALA A 399 16.82 -21.26 16.41
N PRO A 400 17.02 -20.17 17.21
CA PRO A 400 15.96 -19.20 17.45
C PRO A 400 15.62 -18.43 16.18
N VAL A 401 14.32 -18.32 15.87
CA VAL A 401 13.81 -17.52 14.75
C VAL A 401 13.93 -16.05 15.08
N ARG A 402 14.40 -15.25 14.16
CA ARG A 402 14.46 -13.79 14.25
C ARG A 402 13.77 -13.18 13.05
N LEU A 403 13.04 -12.06 13.24
CA LEU A 403 12.42 -11.34 12.11
C LEU A 403 13.46 -10.74 11.15
N GLY A 404 14.66 -10.46 11.65
CA GLY A 404 15.80 -10.02 10.87
C GLY A 404 15.71 -8.58 10.34
N ILE A 405 16.64 -8.24 9.43
CA ILE A 405 16.79 -6.91 8.83
C ILE A 405 15.65 -6.53 7.88
N ALA A 406 14.87 -7.51 7.43
CA ALA A 406 13.69 -7.27 6.58
C ALA A 406 12.40 -7.28 7.40
N GLY A 407 12.19 -8.31 8.25
CA GLY A 407 10.94 -8.50 8.99
C GLY A 407 10.74 -7.51 10.13
N GLY A 408 11.78 -7.19 10.90
CA GLY A 408 11.69 -6.24 12.01
C GLY A 408 11.29 -4.83 11.54
N PRO A 409 12.01 -4.23 10.59
CA PRO A 409 11.69 -2.90 10.06
C PRO A 409 10.31 -2.79 9.43
N ILE A 410 9.83 -3.80 8.68
CA ILE A 410 8.48 -3.74 8.10
C ILE A 410 7.40 -3.76 9.19
N VAL A 411 7.55 -4.59 10.23
CA VAL A 411 6.63 -4.65 11.38
C VAL A 411 6.61 -3.31 12.11
N MET A 412 7.79 -2.76 12.42
CA MET A 412 7.88 -1.46 13.09
C MET A 412 7.30 -0.33 12.23
N GLY A 413 7.54 -0.33 10.93
CA GLY A 413 6.93 0.61 9.99
C GLY A 413 5.40 0.56 10.05
N ILE A 414 4.81 -0.65 10.01
CA ILE A 414 3.37 -0.86 10.14
C ILE A 414 2.86 -0.33 11.49
N LEU A 415 3.53 -0.65 12.60
CA LEU A 415 3.13 -0.21 13.93
C LEU A 415 3.19 1.32 14.07
N ILE A 416 4.27 1.94 13.62
CA ILE A 416 4.42 3.40 13.66
C ILE A 416 3.39 4.07 12.76
N GLY A 417 3.17 3.58 11.54
CA GLY A 417 2.15 4.10 10.63
C GLY A 417 0.73 4.01 11.20
N ALA A 418 0.40 2.91 11.88
CA ALA A 418 -0.93 2.66 12.42
C ALA A 418 -1.15 3.30 13.81
N LEU A 419 -0.18 3.19 14.71
CA LEU A 419 -0.32 3.56 16.11
C LEU A 419 0.39 4.88 16.47
N GLY A 420 1.35 5.32 15.66
CA GLY A 420 2.10 6.56 15.87
C GLY A 420 1.21 7.77 16.20
N PRO A 421 0.12 8.01 15.44
CA PRO A 421 -0.80 9.10 15.74
C PRO A 421 -1.44 9.02 17.13
N ARG A 422 -1.64 7.81 17.69
CA ARG A 422 -2.23 7.63 19.03
C ARG A 422 -1.29 8.05 20.16
N VAL A 423 0.02 7.94 19.93
CA VAL A 423 1.08 8.35 20.88
C VAL A 423 1.70 9.70 20.50
N HIS A 424 1.02 10.47 19.66
CA HIS A 424 1.47 11.77 19.15
C HIS A 424 2.83 11.72 18.39
N PHE A 425 3.25 10.54 17.95
CA PHE A 425 4.47 10.38 17.17
C PHE A 425 4.21 10.75 15.71
N ILE A 426 4.91 11.77 15.21
CA ILE A 426 4.74 12.27 13.85
C ILE A 426 5.78 11.60 12.96
N SER A 427 5.35 10.59 12.22
CA SER A 427 6.12 9.92 11.17
C SER A 427 5.66 10.31 9.77
N TYR A 428 4.98 11.47 9.66
CA TYR A 428 4.43 11.92 8.39
C TYR A 428 5.55 12.15 7.36
N MET A 429 5.31 11.66 6.18
CA MET A 429 6.16 11.85 5.01
C MET A 429 5.26 12.02 3.78
N THR A 430 5.61 12.93 2.89
CA THR A 430 4.89 13.06 1.63
C THR A 430 4.99 11.77 0.82
N ARG A 431 3.97 11.46 0.04
CA ARG A 431 3.96 10.28 -0.84
C ARG A 431 5.21 10.24 -1.74
N SER A 432 5.58 11.38 -2.32
CA SER A 432 6.75 11.48 -3.19
C SER A 432 8.06 11.18 -2.47
N ALA A 433 8.25 11.74 -1.25
CA ALA A 433 9.46 11.49 -0.45
C ALA A 433 9.60 10.01 -0.09
N GLY A 434 8.51 9.37 0.30
CA GLY A 434 8.57 7.98 0.66
C GLY A 434 8.71 7.03 -0.53
N LEU A 435 8.05 7.31 -1.65
CA LEU A 435 8.31 6.56 -2.88
C LEU A 435 9.79 6.67 -3.27
N MET A 436 10.37 7.88 -3.19
CA MET A 436 11.79 8.10 -3.47
C MET A 436 12.70 7.29 -2.54
N LEU A 437 12.46 7.32 -1.22
CA LEU A 437 13.26 6.56 -0.26
C LEU A 437 13.12 5.05 -0.46
N ARG A 438 11.90 4.58 -0.71
CA ARG A 438 11.63 3.16 -0.97
C ARG A 438 12.35 2.71 -2.24
N GLU A 439 12.22 3.46 -3.33
CA GLU A 439 12.86 3.12 -4.61
C GLU A 439 14.38 3.23 -4.53
N LEU A 440 14.92 4.23 -3.84
CA LEU A 440 16.36 4.35 -3.60
C LEU A 440 16.90 3.13 -2.85
N GLY A 441 16.24 2.76 -1.74
CA GLY A 441 16.64 1.57 -0.98
C GLY A 441 16.54 0.29 -1.80
N LEU A 442 15.45 0.14 -2.55
CA LEU A 442 15.25 -1.04 -3.40
C LEU A 442 16.25 -1.10 -4.56
N ALA A 443 16.60 0.04 -5.17
CA ALA A 443 17.62 0.10 -6.23
C ALA A 443 18.99 -0.31 -5.71
N LEU A 444 19.41 0.21 -4.55
CA LEU A 444 20.68 -0.18 -3.92
C LEU A 444 20.68 -1.69 -3.62
N TYR A 445 19.63 -2.21 -2.97
CA TYR A 445 19.50 -3.63 -2.66
C TYR A 445 19.59 -4.51 -3.92
N LEU A 446 18.80 -4.20 -4.95
CA LEU A 446 18.77 -4.96 -6.20
C LEU A 446 20.08 -4.85 -6.97
N GLY A 447 20.72 -3.69 -6.95
CA GLY A 447 22.03 -3.49 -7.59
C GLY A 447 23.13 -4.34 -6.96
N CYS A 448 23.19 -4.37 -5.63
CA CYS A 448 24.14 -5.20 -4.87
C CYS A 448 23.89 -6.69 -5.10
N LEU A 449 22.64 -7.12 -4.95
CA LEU A 449 22.21 -8.50 -5.17
C LEU A 449 22.52 -8.97 -6.60
N GLY A 450 22.29 -8.11 -7.60
CA GLY A 450 22.62 -8.41 -8.99
C GLY A 450 24.11 -8.57 -9.23
N LEU A 451 24.91 -7.67 -8.64
CA LEU A 451 26.36 -7.70 -8.75
C LEU A 451 26.94 -9.00 -8.16
N GLU A 452 26.44 -9.42 -6.98
CA GLU A 452 26.84 -10.67 -6.34
C GLU A 452 26.46 -11.90 -7.18
N ALA A 453 25.22 -11.95 -7.69
CA ALA A 453 24.72 -13.06 -8.49
C ALA A 453 25.37 -13.16 -9.88
N GLY A 454 25.93 -12.06 -10.41
CA GLY A 454 26.37 -11.95 -11.80
C GLY A 454 27.46 -12.91 -12.23
N GLY A 455 28.40 -13.24 -11.34
CA GLY A 455 29.51 -14.14 -11.64
C GLY A 455 29.08 -15.57 -12.03
N GLN A 456 27.98 -16.07 -11.50
CA GLN A 456 27.48 -17.43 -11.73
C GLN A 456 26.21 -17.49 -12.57
N PHE A 457 25.55 -16.36 -12.81
CA PHE A 457 24.23 -16.31 -13.43
C PHE A 457 24.20 -16.97 -14.82
N PHE A 458 25.03 -16.51 -15.74
CA PHE A 458 25.00 -17.01 -17.12
C PHE A 458 25.43 -18.45 -17.22
N GLU A 459 26.41 -18.88 -16.43
CA GLU A 459 26.79 -20.30 -16.37
C GLU A 459 25.63 -21.18 -15.89
N THR A 460 24.86 -20.70 -14.91
CA THR A 460 23.73 -21.47 -14.38
C THR A 460 22.55 -21.48 -15.35
N VAL A 461 22.20 -20.34 -15.95
CA VAL A 461 21.05 -20.25 -16.86
C VAL A 461 21.23 -21.10 -18.12
N ILE A 462 22.46 -21.18 -18.64
CA ILE A 462 22.74 -21.97 -19.86
C ILE A 462 22.73 -23.48 -19.58
N ARG A 463 22.98 -23.89 -18.34
CA ARG A 463 22.94 -25.31 -17.97
C ARG A 463 21.51 -25.87 -17.92
N PRO A 464 21.29 -27.17 -18.12
CA PRO A 464 19.95 -27.79 -17.99
C PRO A 464 19.28 -27.51 -16.65
N VAL A 465 20.05 -27.36 -15.56
CA VAL A 465 19.56 -27.02 -14.22
C VAL A 465 18.92 -25.63 -14.20
N GLY A 466 19.53 -24.64 -14.84
CA GLY A 466 18.98 -23.27 -14.91
C GLY A 466 17.68 -23.21 -15.72
N LEU A 467 17.62 -23.91 -16.86
CA LEU A 467 16.38 -24.03 -17.65
C LEU A 467 15.28 -24.72 -16.84
N MET A 468 15.62 -25.74 -16.04
CA MET A 468 14.67 -26.36 -15.13
C MET A 468 14.16 -25.36 -14.08
N TRP A 469 15.04 -24.56 -13.48
CA TRP A 469 14.63 -23.51 -12.50
C TRP A 469 13.70 -22.47 -13.12
N VAL A 470 13.99 -22.05 -14.35
CA VAL A 470 13.10 -21.14 -15.12
C VAL A 470 11.70 -21.75 -15.27
N GLY A 471 11.62 -23.03 -15.64
CA GLY A 471 10.34 -23.75 -15.78
C GLY A 471 9.60 -23.91 -14.44
N ILE A 472 10.33 -24.26 -13.36
CA ILE A 472 9.79 -24.35 -12.00
C ILE A 472 9.25 -22.99 -11.56
N GLY A 473 10.03 -21.93 -11.70
CA GLY A 473 9.62 -20.57 -11.32
C GLY A 473 8.37 -20.12 -12.07
N PHE A 474 8.31 -20.36 -13.37
CA PHE A 474 7.12 -20.07 -14.18
C PHE A 474 5.90 -20.86 -13.70
N ALA A 475 6.04 -22.14 -13.40
CA ALA A 475 4.96 -22.96 -12.86
C ALA A 475 4.48 -22.46 -11.48
N ILE A 476 5.41 -22.13 -10.57
CA ILE A 476 5.09 -21.57 -9.24
C ILE A 476 4.37 -20.22 -9.36
N THR A 477 4.65 -19.43 -10.38
CA THR A 477 3.94 -18.17 -10.64
C THR A 477 2.55 -18.41 -11.19
N VAL A 478 2.44 -19.20 -12.25
CA VAL A 478 1.21 -19.29 -13.06
C VAL A 478 0.17 -20.20 -12.42
N VAL A 479 0.57 -21.37 -11.90
CA VAL A 479 -0.37 -22.40 -11.42
C VAL A 479 -1.20 -21.92 -10.23
N PRO A 480 -0.63 -21.38 -9.13
CA PRO A 480 -1.41 -20.89 -8.00
C PRO A 480 -2.32 -19.70 -8.38
N VAL A 481 -1.82 -18.79 -9.22
CA VAL A 481 -2.57 -17.63 -9.69
C VAL A 481 -3.79 -18.06 -10.51
N LEU A 482 -3.63 -19.02 -11.42
CA LEU A 482 -4.75 -19.55 -12.22
C LEU A 482 -5.74 -20.32 -11.35
N ILE A 483 -5.27 -21.25 -10.49
CA ILE A 483 -6.16 -22.05 -9.65
C ILE A 483 -7.01 -21.15 -8.75
N VAL A 484 -6.37 -20.32 -7.95
CA VAL A 484 -7.09 -19.48 -6.99
C VAL A 484 -7.90 -18.41 -7.70
N GLY A 485 -7.34 -17.78 -8.75
CA GLY A 485 -8.05 -16.77 -9.54
C GLY A 485 -9.32 -17.32 -10.19
N LEU A 486 -9.30 -18.54 -10.74
CA LEU A 486 -10.49 -19.20 -11.30
C LEU A 486 -11.50 -19.59 -10.23
N VAL A 487 -11.05 -19.99 -9.03
CA VAL A 487 -11.94 -20.25 -7.90
C VAL A 487 -12.65 -18.96 -7.48
N ILE A 488 -11.92 -17.85 -7.33
CA ILE A 488 -12.52 -16.55 -6.99
C ILE A 488 -13.52 -16.13 -8.06
N LEU A 489 -13.16 -16.26 -9.35
CA LEU A 489 -14.04 -15.90 -10.47
C LEU A 489 -15.36 -16.70 -10.44
N LYS A 490 -15.31 -17.99 -10.07
CA LYS A 490 -16.49 -18.83 -9.92
C LYS A 490 -17.41 -18.42 -8.78
N THR A 491 -16.91 -17.80 -7.73
CA THR A 491 -17.73 -17.31 -6.60
C THR A 491 -18.68 -16.18 -7.03
N LYS A 492 -18.35 -15.47 -8.12
CA LYS A 492 -19.08 -14.30 -8.63
C LYS A 492 -19.31 -13.18 -7.61
N LYS A 493 -18.51 -13.14 -6.56
CA LYS A 493 -18.59 -12.10 -5.51
C LYS A 493 -17.79 -10.86 -5.86
N TYR A 494 -16.74 -11.01 -6.69
CA TYR A 494 -15.79 -9.94 -7.03
C TYR A 494 -15.79 -9.71 -8.54
N ASP A 495 -15.61 -8.46 -8.96
CA ASP A 495 -15.31 -8.10 -10.34
C ASP A 495 -13.90 -8.55 -10.72
N PHE A 496 -13.64 -8.66 -12.01
CA PHE A 496 -12.33 -9.12 -12.50
C PHE A 496 -11.19 -8.18 -12.11
N GLY A 497 -11.47 -6.86 -11.98
CA GLY A 497 -10.50 -5.88 -11.50
C GLY A 497 -10.03 -6.18 -10.07
N SER A 498 -10.98 -6.42 -9.16
CA SER A 498 -10.66 -6.84 -7.78
C SER A 498 -9.87 -8.14 -7.73
N ILE A 499 -10.24 -9.13 -8.57
CA ILE A 499 -9.49 -10.40 -8.65
C ILE A 499 -8.05 -10.14 -9.09
N CYS A 500 -7.82 -9.33 -10.13
CA CYS A 500 -6.47 -8.97 -10.56
C CYS A 500 -5.68 -8.27 -9.45
N GLY A 501 -6.32 -7.37 -8.69
CA GLY A 501 -5.69 -6.72 -7.54
C GLY A 501 -5.27 -7.71 -6.45
N ILE A 502 -6.14 -8.68 -6.09
CA ILE A 502 -5.82 -9.76 -5.13
C ILE A 502 -4.63 -10.57 -5.61
N LEU A 503 -4.63 -11.01 -6.88
CA LEU A 503 -3.57 -11.83 -7.45
C LEU A 503 -2.24 -11.07 -7.51
N CYS A 504 -2.24 -9.83 -8.00
CA CYS A 504 -1.04 -8.99 -8.04
C CYS A 504 -0.49 -8.69 -6.64
N GLY A 505 -1.38 -8.41 -5.68
CA GLY A 505 -0.99 -8.11 -4.30
C GLY A 505 -0.43 -9.33 -3.57
N SER A 506 -1.03 -10.51 -3.74
CA SER A 506 -0.54 -11.76 -3.18
C SER A 506 0.82 -12.18 -3.76
N MET A 507 1.11 -11.81 -5.01
CA MET A 507 2.39 -12.06 -5.68
C MET A 507 3.40 -10.92 -5.50
N ALA A 508 3.06 -9.90 -4.71
CA ALA A 508 3.89 -8.72 -4.47
C ALA A 508 4.35 -8.01 -5.78
N ASN A 509 3.53 -8.06 -6.84
CA ASN A 509 3.91 -7.67 -8.20
C ASN A 509 3.25 -6.36 -8.64
N PRO A 510 3.89 -5.19 -8.43
CA PRO A 510 3.35 -3.90 -8.85
C PRO A 510 3.36 -3.70 -10.37
N MET A 511 4.22 -4.40 -11.10
CA MET A 511 4.26 -4.31 -12.58
C MET A 511 3.02 -4.98 -13.18
N ALA A 512 2.61 -6.13 -12.64
CA ALA A 512 1.37 -6.78 -13.03
C ALA A 512 0.14 -5.92 -12.66
N LEU A 513 0.19 -5.19 -11.53
CA LEU A 513 -0.85 -4.22 -11.18
C LEU A 513 -0.94 -3.08 -12.19
N THR A 514 0.21 -2.53 -12.64
CA THR A 514 0.22 -1.49 -13.68
C THR A 514 -0.49 -2.00 -14.94
N TYR A 515 -0.17 -3.22 -15.38
CA TYR A 515 -0.88 -3.84 -16.50
C TYR A 515 -2.38 -3.99 -16.24
N ALA A 516 -2.80 -4.40 -15.05
CA ALA A 516 -4.22 -4.51 -14.70
C ALA A 516 -4.93 -3.16 -14.77
N ASN A 517 -4.33 -2.08 -14.22
CA ASN A 517 -4.88 -0.73 -14.27
C ASN A 517 -4.94 -0.16 -15.70
N ASP A 518 -3.98 -0.50 -16.55
CA ASP A 518 -3.95 -0.04 -17.95
C ASP A 518 -4.99 -0.77 -18.83
N THR A 519 -5.49 -1.92 -18.40
CA THR A 519 -6.36 -2.80 -19.21
C THR A 519 -7.78 -2.97 -18.66
N ILE A 520 -8.02 -2.57 -17.44
CA ILE A 520 -9.32 -2.67 -16.74
C ILE A 520 -9.70 -1.26 -16.28
N ASP A 521 -10.89 -0.81 -16.67
CA ASP A 521 -11.40 0.50 -16.25
C ASP A 521 -11.69 0.55 -14.75
N GLY A 522 -11.33 1.68 -14.11
CA GLY A 522 -11.59 1.93 -12.68
C GLY A 522 -10.42 1.57 -11.75
N ASP A 523 -10.61 1.82 -10.45
CA ASP A 523 -9.57 1.73 -9.42
C ASP A 523 -9.58 0.42 -8.63
N THR A 524 -10.50 -0.52 -8.95
CA THR A 524 -10.69 -1.77 -8.21
C THR A 524 -9.44 -2.66 -8.14
N PRO A 525 -8.57 -2.75 -9.19
CA PRO A 525 -7.31 -3.48 -9.06
C PRO A 525 -6.37 -2.85 -8.02
N SER A 526 -6.25 -1.52 -8.03
CA SER A 526 -5.38 -0.78 -7.10
C SER A 526 -5.85 -0.90 -5.66
N ILE A 527 -7.15 -0.83 -5.41
CA ILE A 527 -7.76 -0.92 -4.08
C ILE A 527 -7.54 -2.32 -3.50
N SER A 528 -7.90 -3.35 -4.24
CA SER A 528 -7.73 -4.75 -3.80
C SER A 528 -6.25 -5.09 -3.59
N TYR A 529 -5.36 -4.60 -4.47
CA TYR A 529 -3.92 -4.73 -4.29
C TYR A 529 -3.45 -4.10 -2.98
N ALA A 530 -3.83 -2.83 -2.73
CA ALA A 530 -3.44 -2.10 -1.52
C ALA A 530 -3.93 -2.79 -0.23
N THR A 531 -5.08 -3.46 -0.30
CA THR A 531 -5.65 -4.21 0.83
C THR A 531 -4.87 -5.48 1.16
N VAL A 532 -4.45 -6.25 0.14
CA VAL A 532 -3.86 -7.58 0.38
C VAL A 532 -2.33 -7.59 0.38
N TYR A 533 -1.70 -6.68 -0.34
CA TYR A 533 -0.24 -6.61 -0.50
C TYR A 533 0.52 -6.57 0.84
N PRO A 534 0.09 -5.79 1.86
CA PRO A 534 0.80 -5.67 3.12
C PRO A 534 0.91 -6.99 3.88
N LEU A 535 -0.22 -7.66 4.06
CA LEU A 535 -0.27 -8.94 4.76
C LEU A 535 0.44 -10.02 3.94
N GLY A 536 0.21 -10.03 2.62
CA GLY A 536 0.86 -10.96 1.71
C GLY A 536 2.38 -10.86 1.74
N MET A 537 2.93 -9.64 1.72
CA MET A 537 4.37 -9.39 1.81
C MET A 537 4.93 -9.90 3.14
N PHE A 538 4.30 -9.54 4.26
CA PHE A 538 4.72 -9.96 5.59
C PHE A 538 4.74 -11.47 5.75
N VAL A 539 3.67 -12.14 5.34
CA VAL A 539 3.55 -13.59 5.44
C VAL A 539 4.60 -14.31 4.59
N ARG A 540 4.90 -13.83 3.38
CA ARG A 540 5.94 -14.43 2.53
C ARG A 540 7.33 -14.30 3.12
N VAL A 541 7.64 -13.17 3.77
CA VAL A 541 8.91 -12.99 4.50
C VAL A 541 9.03 -14.04 5.60
N ILE A 542 7.97 -14.24 6.39
CA ILE A 542 7.97 -15.27 7.45
C ILE A 542 8.07 -16.68 6.85
N ILE A 543 7.31 -17.00 5.81
CA ILE A 543 7.33 -18.32 5.18
C ILE A 543 8.73 -18.65 4.67
N ALA A 544 9.39 -17.72 3.96
CA ALA A 544 10.73 -17.94 3.44
C ALA A 544 11.73 -18.27 4.56
N GLN A 545 11.65 -17.54 5.66
CA GLN A 545 12.49 -17.77 6.84
C GLN A 545 12.17 -19.11 7.53
N VAL A 546 10.88 -19.39 7.74
CA VAL A 546 10.41 -20.64 8.37
C VAL A 546 10.82 -21.86 7.54
N LEU A 547 10.68 -21.82 6.22
CA LEU A 547 11.09 -22.91 5.35
C LEU A 547 12.58 -23.26 5.50
N ILE A 548 13.44 -22.24 5.56
CA ILE A 548 14.87 -22.46 5.77
C ILE A 548 15.13 -23.02 7.18
N MET A 549 14.53 -22.40 8.21
CA MET A 549 14.81 -22.79 9.59
C MET A 549 14.27 -24.17 10.00
N PHE A 550 13.17 -24.64 9.37
CA PHE A 550 12.53 -25.91 9.74
C PHE A 550 13.00 -27.11 8.91
N PHE A 551 13.37 -26.89 7.66
CA PHE A 551 13.57 -27.99 6.71
C PHE A 551 15.02 -28.11 6.19
N VAL A 552 15.89 -27.18 6.56
CA VAL A 552 17.33 -27.21 6.28
C VAL A 552 18.10 -27.47 7.56
#